data_72d13962d0409eeca53ece5add07a381
#
_entry.id   72d13962d0409eeca53ece5add07a381
#
_cell.length_a   1.000
_cell.length_b   1.000
_cell.length_c   1.000
_cell.angle_alpha   90.00
_cell.angle_beta   90.00
_cell.angle_gamma   90.00
#
_symmetry.space_group_name_H-M   'P 1'
#
loop_
_entity.id
_entity.type
_entity.pdbx_description
1 polymer ?
#
loop_
_entity_poly.entity_id
_entity_poly.type
_entity_poly.pdbx_seq_one_letter_code
_entity_poly.pdbx_strand_id
1 'polypeptide(L)'
;RRATAPADQERTEGDGRPPAPLSDPHPEHLHQTLVWSPGQANPDECWAMARTRYESFTGTAGDKALVCLGSIKSNPMVELLLANAFGCEPFESQDGLPAANKRSCPIFLRYRETDPQPPSCCGGLRLATRGQATKEAGIWYEKANGDWGCAPWDATKSDAAFVFYIHRESQGHMEMALGGFSGRATRMLARLLARRGEDFWPPVYEGQGIQIGAFVVKWTLPAQSAGDELLPAESPVEGEITRLDADVIARRMQQAEGE
;
A
#
# COMPACT_ATOMS: atom_id res chain seq x y z
N ARG A 1 -9.61 -28.04 -27.75
CA ARG A 1 -8.23 -28.58 -27.71
C ARG A 1 -7.63 -28.09 -26.41
N ARG A 2 -7.47 -28.99 -25.44
CA ARG A 2 -6.74 -28.69 -24.19
C ARG A 2 -5.26 -28.52 -24.56
N ALA A 3 -4.68 -27.34 -24.27
CA ALA A 3 -3.25 -27.17 -24.26
C ALA A 3 -2.73 -27.87 -23.00
N THR A 4 -1.95 -28.91 -23.16
CA THR A 4 -1.18 -29.56 -22.12
C THR A 4 -0.11 -28.57 -21.63
N ALA A 5 -0.07 -28.30 -20.33
CA ALA A 5 1.00 -27.58 -19.70
C ALA A 5 2.34 -28.28 -20.02
N PRO A 6 3.42 -27.55 -20.34
CA PRO A 6 4.73 -28.14 -20.45
C PRO A 6 5.13 -28.71 -19.07
N ALA A 7 5.69 -29.91 -19.10
CA ALA A 7 6.20 -30.62 -17.94
C ALA A 7 7.20 -29.77 -17.17
N ASP A 8 7.13 -29.86 -15.85
CA ASP A 8 8.08 -29.28 -14.90
C ASP A 8 9.51 -29.55 -15.37
N GLN A 9 10.19 -28.47 -15.80
CA GLN A 9 11.62 -28.54 -16.02
C GLN A 9 12.30 -28.59 -14.64
N GLU A 10 12.88 -29.72 -14.32
CA GLU A 10 13.77 -29.90 -13.18
C GLU A 10 14.78 -28.75 -13.12
N ARG A 11 14.75 -28.00 -12.02
CA ARG A 11 15.76 -26.98 -11.73
C ARG A 11 17.11 -27.65 -11.54
N THR A 12 17.98 -27.53 -12.51
CA THR A 12 19.39 -27.82 -12.32
C THR A 12 20.00 -26.70 -11.48
N GLU A 13 20.43 -27.03 -10.27
CA GLU A 13 21.24 -26.14 -9.43
C GLU A 13 22.53 -25.77 -10.21
N GLY A 14 22.74 -24.49 -10.49
CA GLY A 14 24.07 -23.96 -10.78
C GLY A 14 24.28 -23.08 -12.00
N ASP A 15 23.27 -22.62 -12.75
CA ASP A 15 23.55 -21.89 -13.99
C ASP A 15 23.44 -20.34 -13.92
N GLY A 16 23.21 -19.76 -12.73
CA GLY A 16 23.17 -18.30 -12.55
C GLY A 16 22.10 -17.54 -13.35
N ARG A 17 21.18 -18.25 -14.00
CA ARG A 17 20.06 -17.64 -14.69
C ARG A 17 19.05 -17.11 -13.67
N PRO A 18 18.50 -15.90 -13.89
CA PRO A 18 17.36 -15.44 -13.11
C PRO A 18 16.23 -16.48 -13.21
N PRO A 19 15.50 -16.71 -12.12
CA PRO A 19 14.38 -17.63 -12.15
C PRO A 19 13.46 -17.29 -13.34
N ALA A 20 13.04 -18.29 -14.08
CA ALA A 20 12.09 -18.12 -15.15
C ALA A 20 10.88 -17.32 -14.62
N PRO A 21 10.32 -16.38 -15.40
CA PRO A 21 9.11 -15.69 -14.99
C PRO A 21 8.10 -16.75 -14.55
N LEU A 22 7.51 -16.53 -13.37
CA LEU A 22 6.43 -17.38 -12.87
C LEU A 22 5.47 -17.63 -14.03
N SER A 23 5.19 -18.90 -14.31
CA SER A 23 4.19 -19.27 -15.31
C SER A 23 2.96 -18.40 -15.11
N ASP A 24 2.41 -17.85 -16.19
CA ASP A 24 1.22 -16.99 -16.14
C ASP A 24 0.21 -17.57 -15.15
N PRO A 25 -0.25 -16.81 -14.15
CA PRO A 25 -1.24 -17.29 -13.21
C PRO A 25 -2.43 -17.81 -14.02
N HIS A 26 -2.97 -18.95 -13.65
CA HIS A 26 -4.13 -19.51 -14.34
C HIS A 26 -5.20 -18.42 -14.46
N PRO A 27 -5.59 -18.01 -15.67
CA PRO A 27 -6.46 -16.86 -15.86
C PRO A 27 -7.81 -17.00 -15.16
N GLU A 28 -8.24 -18.19 -14.87
CA GLU A 28 -9.45 -18.48 -14.08
C GLU A 28 -9.36 -18.09 -12.61
N HIS A 29 -8.17 -17.90 -12.06
CA HIS A 29 -7.95 -17.53 -10.66
C HIS A 29 -7.58 -16.05 -10.48
N LEU A 30 -7.32 -15.33 -11.56
CA LEU A 30 -6.96 -13.92 -11.52
C LEU A 30 -8.08 -13.06 -12.08
N HIS A 31 -8.73 -12.29 -11.21
CA HIS A 31 -9.71 -11.29 -11.59
C HIS A 31 -9.12 -9.89 -11.48
N GLN A 32 -8.96 -9.20 -12.61
CA GLN A 32 -8.53 -7.80 -12.63
C GLN A 32 -9.75 -6.90 -12.79
N THR A 33 -9.84 -5.88 -11.93
CA THR A 33 -10.91 -4.90 -11.98
C THR A 33 -10.32 -3.50 -11.89
N LEU A 34 -10.63 -2.64 -12.85
CA LEU A 34 -10.37 -1.22 -12.75
C LEU A 34 -11.52 -0.59 -11.96
N VAL A 35 -11.23 -0.17 -10.73
CA VAL A 35 -12.23 0.43 -9.84
C VAL A 35 -12.37 1.93 -10.10
N TRP A 36 -11.29 2.58 -10.51
CA TRP A 36 -11.29 4.02 -10.77
C TRP A 36 -10.25 4.40 -11.83
N SER A 37 -10.66 5.35 -12.68
CA SER A 37 -9.77 6.02 -13.63
C SER A 37 -9.90 7.53 -13.43
N PRO A 38 -8.84 8.25 -13.03
CA PRO A 38 -8.89 9.70 -12.85
C PRO A 38 -9.41 10.39 -14.11
N GLY A 39 -10.41 11.27 -13.94
CA GLY A 39 -10.99 12.07 -15.02
C GLY A 39 -12.05 11.37 -15.88
N GLN A 40 -12.40 10.11 -15.62
CA GLN A 40 -13.37 9.36 -16.42
C GLN A 40 -14.62 8.90 -15.65
N ALA A 41 -14.57 8.89 -14.33
CA ALA A 41 -15.68 8.41 -13.51
C ALA A 41 -16.09 9.42 -12.43
N ASN A 42 -17.35 9.38 -12.05
CA ASN A 42 -17.87 10.09 -10.89
C ASN A 42 -17.23 9.49 -9.62
N PRO A 43 -16.61 10.28 -8.74
CA PRO A 43 -16.01 9.78 -7.50
C PRO A 43 -16.97 8.97 -6.63
N ASP A 44 -18.21 9.42 -6.46
CA ASP A 44 -19.23 8.73 -5.64
C ASP A 44 -19.56 7.34 -6.19
N GLU A 45 -19.65 7.20 -7.51
CA GLU A 45 -19.88 5.90 -8.15
C GLU A 45 -18.67 4.97 -7.97
N CYS A 46 -17.45 5.51 -8.03
CA CYS A 46 -16.24 4.74 -7.78
C CYS A 46 -16.16 4.25 -6.34
N TRP A 47 -16.52 5.09 -5.37
CA TRP A 47 -16.55 4.71 -3.96
C TRP A 47 -17.62 3.67 -3.67
N ALA A 48 -18.83 3.83 -4.23
CA ALA A 48 -19.90 2.85 -4.10
C ALA A 48 -19.50 1.50 -4.71
N MET A 49 -18.90 1.49 -5.90
CA MET A 49 -18.40 0.28 -6.54
C MET A 49 -17.28 -0.38 -5.71
N ALA A 50 -16.35 0.41 -5.17
CA ALA A 50 -15.28 -0.08 -4.32
C ALA A 50 -15.84 -0.72 -3.05
N ARG A 51 -16.79 -0.08 -2.36
CA ARG A 51 -17.47 -0.66 -1.19
C ARG A 51 -18.14 -1.99 -1.51
N THR A 52 -18.93 -2.06 -2.56
CA THR A 52 -19.60 -3.29 -2.98
C THR A 52 -18.61 -4.42 -3.25
N ARG A 53 -17.49 -4.13 -3.92
CA ARG A 53 -16.43 -5.12 -4.20
C ARG A 53 -15.71 -5.56 -2.93
N TYR A 54 -15.40 -4.63 -2.05
CA TYR A 54 -14.72 -4.92 -0.79
C TYR A 54 -15.61 -5.76 0.14
N GLU A 55 -16.89 -5.38 0.31
CA GLU A 55 -17.86 -6.13 1.09
C GLU A 55 -18.07 -7.55 0.54
N SER A 56 -18.17 -7.70 -0.79
CA SER A 56 -18.24 -9.02 -1.44
C SER A 56 -16.99 -9.86 -1.15
N PHE A 57 -15.81 -9.26 -1.12
CA PHE A 57 -14.59 -9.96 -0.78
C PHE A 57 -14.57 -10.35 0.71
N THR A 58 -14.79 -9.42 1.63
CA THR A 58 -14.70 -9.66 3.07
C THR A 58 -15.85 -10.51 3.61
N GLY A 59 -17.03 -10.42 3.01
CA GLY A 59 -18.23 -11.17 3.42
C GLY A 59 -18.22 -12.66 3.09
N THR A 60 -17.21 -13.15 2.37
CA THR A 60 -17.12 -14.56 1.97
C THR A 60 -15.83 -15.16 2.50
N ALA A 61 -15.91 -16.11 3.41
CA ALA A 61 -14.74 -16.86 3.86
C ALA A 61 -14.17 -17.73 2.72
N GLY A 62 -12.86 -17.97 2.77
CA GLY A 62 -12.17 -18.83 1.80
C GLY A 62 -10.75 -18.41 1.55
N ASP A 63 -9.98 -19.30 0.97
CA ASP A 63 -8.56 -19.11 0.65
C ASP A 63 -8.41 -18.21 -0.57
N LYS A 64 -8.26 -16.90 -0.33
CA LYS A 64 -8.23 -15.88 -1.38
C LYS A 64 -7.39 -14.66 -0.98
N ALA A 65 -6.95 -13.91 -1.97
CA ALA A 65 -6.21 -12.67 -1.76
C ALA A 65 -6.82 -11.50 -2.55
N LEU A 66 -6.87 -10.33 -1.93
CA LEU A 66 -7.17 -9.05 -2.56
C LEU A 66 -5.90 -8.23 -2.64
N VAL A 67 -5.44 -7.92 -3.85
CA VAL A 67 -4.25 -7.08 -4.07
C VAL A 67 -4.68 -5.75 -4.68
N CYS A 68 -4.52 -4.67 -3.92
CA CYS A 68 -4.84 -3.31 -4.32
C CYS A 68 -3.58 -2.58 -4.79
N LEU A 69 -3.54 -2.20 -6.07
CA LEU A 69 -2.42 -1.46 -6.65
C LEU A 69 -2.73 0.04 -6.70
N GLY A 70 -1.76 0.85 -6.33
CA GLY A 70 -1.88 2.31 -6.27
C GLY A 70 -2.02 2.83 -4.85
N SER A 71 -2.04 4.16 -4.72
CA SER A 71 -2.24 4.81 -3.43
C SER A 71 -3.72 5.14 -3.21
N ILE A 72 -4.06 5.55 -2.00
CA ILE A 72 -5.41 6.06 -1.65
C ILE A 72 -5.86 7.23 -2.54
N LYS A 73 -4.94 7.94 -3.19
CA LYS A 73 -5.27 9.02 -4.15
C LYS A 73 -5.88 8.51 -5.44
N SER A 74 -5.59 7.27 -5.81
CA SER A 74 -5.92 6.71 -7.12
C SER A 74 -6.67 5.38 -7.06
N ASN A 75 -6.75 4.76 -5.89
CA ASN A 75 -7.42 3.48 -5.72
C ASN A 75 -8.24 3.47 -4.41
N PRO A 76 -9.56 3.65 -4.48
CA PRO A 76 -10.42 3.69 -3.30
C PRO A 76 -10.46 2.37 -2.51
N MET A 77 -10.08 1.24 -3.12
CA MET A 77 -9.96 -0.03 -2.39
C MET A 77 -8.88 0.01 -1.31
N VAL A 78 -7.80 0.77 -1.55
CA VAL A 78 -6.72 0.96 -0.56
C VAL A 78 -7.23 1.70 0.68
N GLU A 79 -8.10 2.69 0.47
CA GLU A 79 -8.77 3.40 1.56
C GLU A 79 -9.60 2.44 2.44
N LEU A 80 -10.43 1.61 1.80
CA LEU A 80 -11.29 0.64 2.49
C LEU A 80 -10.47 -0.39 3.27
N LEU A 81 -9.40 -0.88 2.67
CA LEU A 81 -8.51 -1.86 3.30
C LEU A 81 -7.85 -1.29 4.56
N LEU A 82 -7.26 -0.10 4.46
CA LEU A 82 -6.61 0.55 5.61
C LEU A 82 -7.64 0.97 6.67
N ALA A 83 -8.79 1.49 6.26
CA ALA A 83 -9.86 1.86 7.17
C ALA A 83 -10.35 0.65 7.98
N ASN A 84 -10.64 -0.47 7.30
CA ASN A 84 -11.06 -1.70 7.95
C ASN A 84 -9.99 -2.30 8.87
N ALA A 85 -8.71 -2.20 8.48
CA ALA A 85 -7.62 -2.74 9.30
C ALA A 85 -7.45 -2.00 10.63
N PHE A 86 -7.75 -0.71 10.67
CA PHE A 86 -7.53 0.17 11.82
C PHE A 86 -8.80 0.83 12.37
N GLY A 87 -9.99 0.31 12.04
CA GLY A 87 -11.26 0.81 12.56
C GLY A 87 -11.56 2.27 12.23
N CYS A 88 -11.14 2.74 11.04
CA CYS A 88 -11.43 4.10 10.60
C CYS A 88 -12.71 4.14 9.75
N GLU A 89 -13.42 5.28 9.75
CA GLU A 89 -14.48 5.51 8.77
C GLU A 89 -13.85 5.88 7.41
N PRO A 90 -14.03 5.08 6.35
CA PRO A 90 -13.45 5.36 5.05
C PRO A 90 -14.11 6.56 4.36
N PHE A 91 -13.34 7.29 3.55
CA PHE A 91 -13.79 8.47 2.79
C PHE A 91 -14.26 9.64 3.65
N GLU A 92 -13.73 9.74 4.85
CA GLU A 92 -14.05 10.84 5.75
C GLU A 92 -13.47 12.16 5.23
N SER A 93 -14.25 13.24 5.35
CA SER A 93 -13.79 14.59 4.99
C SER A 93 -12.62 15.02 5.87
N GLN A 94 -11.64 15.70 5.28
CA GLN A 94 -10.50 16.23 6.04
C GLN A 94 -10.88 17.19 7.17
N ASP A 95 -12.00 17.87 7.05
CA ASP A 95 -12.49 18.80 8.08
C ASP A 95 -13.01 18.06 9.33
N GLY A 96 -13.44 16.81 9.18
CA GLY A 96 -13.85 15.92 10.27
C GLY A 96 -12.72 15.12 10.89
N LEU A 97 -11.55 15.04 10.24
CA LEU A 97 -10.46 14.20 10.72
C LEU A 97 -9.81 14.72 12.01
N PRO A 98 -9.56 13.85 12.97
CA PRO A 98 -8.82 14.20 14.18
C PRO A 98 -7.38 14.58 13.84
N ALA A 99 -6.69 15.20 14.80
CA ALA A 99 -5.25 15.45 14.70
C ALA A 99 -4.50 14.13 14.42
N ALA A 100 -3.37 14.22 13.71
CA ALA A 100 -2.61 13.03 13.27
C ALA A 100 -2.29 12.05 14.40
N ASN A 101 -1.95 12.55 15.58
CA ASN A 101 -1.66 11.73 16.75
C ASN A 101 -2.89 11.00 17.34
N LYS A 102 -4.10 11.36 16.91
CA LYS A 102 -5.35 10.72 17.30
C LYS A 102 -5.95 9.87 16.18
N ARG A 103 -5.30 9.80 15.02
CA ARG A 103 -5.74 8.93 13.91
C ARG A 103 -5.46 7.49 14.27
N SER A 104 -6.36 6.60 13.90
CA SER A 104 -6.18 5.16 14.12
C SER A 104 -5.16 4.56 13.15
N CYS A 105 -5.11 5.01 11.88
CA CYS A 105 -4.17 4.48 10.89
C CYS A 105 -2.73 4.95 11.14
N PRO A 106 -1.75 4.05 11.26
CA PRO A 106 -0.35 4.40 11.49
C PRO A 106 0.41 4.83 10.24
N ILE A 107 -0.20 4.74 9.06
CA ILE A 107 0.34 5.22 7.78
C ILE A 107 -0.60 6.27 7.23
N PHE A 108 -0.03 7.39 6.77
CA PHE A 108 -0.80 8.51 6.27
C PHE A 108 -0.15 9.14 5.04
N LEU A 109 -0.91 9.46 4.00
CA LEU A 109 -0.42 10.20 2.83
C LEU A 109 -0.73 11.70 2.98
N ARG A 110 0.31 12.51 3.06
CA ARG A 110 0.21 13.97 2.97
C ARG A 110 0.27 14.39 1.52
N TYR A 111 -0.86 14.81 0.95
CA TYR A 111 -0.95 15.21 -0.46
C TYR A 111 -0.15 16.49 -0.77
N ARG A 112 0.19 16.66 -2.04
CA ARG A 112 0.64 17.96 -2.57
C ARG A 112 -0.56 18.91 -2.66
N GLU A 113 -0.31 20.22 -2.62
CA GLU A 113 -1.38 21.21 -2.83
C GLU A 113 -2.05 21.13 -4.22
N THR A 114 -1.30 20.62 -5.21
CA THR A 114 -1.76 20.41 -6.59
C THR A 114 -2.44 19.07 -6.85
N ASP A 115 -2.40 18.15 -5.88
CA ASP A 115 -3.05 16.85 -6.03
C ASP A 115 -4.58 16.98 -5.91
N PRO A 116 -5.34 16.08 -6.53
CA PRO A 116 -6.72 15.86 -6.15
C PRO A 116 -6.84 15.59 -4.64
N GLN A 117 -7.86 16.15 -4.01
CA GLN A 117 -8.07 16.06 -2.57
C GLN A 117 -9.31 15.20 -2.25
N PRO A 118 -9.29 13.89 -2.52
CA PRO A 118 -10.44 13.06 -2.21
C PRO A 118 -10.59 12.94 -0.69
N PRO A 119 -11.80 12.80 -0.18
CA PRO A 119 -12.04 12.43 1.21
C PRO A 119 -11.30 11.13 1.54
N SER A 120 -10.60 11.12 2.69
CA SER A 120 -9.82 9.96 3.12
C SER A 120 -9.52 10.02 4.61
N CYS A 121 -9.75 8.92 5.33
CA CYS A 121 -9.31 8.76 6.71
C CYS A 121 -7.78 8.60 6.84
N CYS A 122 -7.13 8.12 5.76
CA CYS A 122 -5.70 7.81 5.73
C CYS A 122 -4.88 8.80 4.91
N GLY A 123 -5.45 9.94 4.49
CA GLY A 123 -4.73 10.90 3.66
C GLY A 123 -5.22 12.32 3.79
N GLY A 124 -4.56 13.26 3.13
CA GLY A 124 -4.99 14.64 3.04
C GLY A 124 -3.88 15.69 3.11
N LEU A 125 -4.28 16.97 3.12
CA LEU A 125 -3.37 18.11 3.21
C LEU A 125 -2.92 18.40 4.66
N ARG A 126 -3.75 18.05 5.65
CA ARG A 126 -3.50 18.40 7.04
C ARG A 126 -2.89 17.22 7.77
N LEU A 127 -1.72 17.43 8.32
CA LEU A 127 -1.09 16.54 9.29
C LEU A 127 -0.53 17.41 10.42
N ALA A 128 -1.03 17.20 11.62
CA ALA A 128 -0.47 17.80 12.81
C ALA A 128 0.28 16.71 13.59
N THR A 129 1.57 16.92 13.82
CA THR A 129 2.40 16.06 14.66
C THR A 129 2.68 16.79 15.96
N ARG A 130 2.19 16.27 17.09
CA ARG A 130 2.41 16.86 18.42
C ARG A 130 2.22 18.40 18.47
N GLY A 131 1.18 18.91 17.81
CA GLY A 131 0.86 20.33 17.76
C GLY A 131 1.60 21.14 16.69
N GLN A 132 2.42 20.51 15.86
CA GLN A 132 3.05 21.15 14.70
C GLN A 132 2.36 20.70 13.40
N ALA A 133 1.98 21.67 12.59
CA ALA A 133 1.54 21.41 11.22
C ALA A 133 2.76 21.27 10.31
N THR A 134 2.74 20.27 9.42
CA THR A 134 3.77 20.12 8.39
C THR A 134 3.15 20.26 7.01
N LYS A 135 3.92 20.84 6.08
CA LYS A 135 3.57 20.95 4.65
C LYS A 135 4.30 19.92 3.79
N GLU A 136 5.15 19.10 4.38
CA GLU A 136 5.95 18.13 3.65
C GLU A 136 5.07 17.03 3.04
N ALA A 137 4.98 17.00 1.72
CA ALA A 137 4.27 15.96 0.98
C ALA A 137 5.06 14.65 1.03
N GLY A 138 4.36 13.53 1.18
CA GLY A 138 5.00 12.22 1.28
C GLY A 138 4.16 11.21 2.03
N ILE A 139 4.79 10.10 2.38
CA ILE A 139 4.17 9.06 3.20
C ILE A 139 4.66 9.22 4.63
N TRP A 140 3.73 9.50 5.52
CA TRP A 140 3.96 9.64 6.94
C TRP A 140 3.64 8.33 7.66
N TYR A 141 4.44 7.99 8.65
CA TYR A 141 4.28 6.78 9.44
C TYR A 141 4.62 7.01 10.90
N GLU A 142 3.94 6.30 11.78
CA GLU A 142 4.18 6.37 13.22
C GLU A 142 5.40 5.54 13.60
N LYS A 143 6.24 6.10 14.48
CA LYS A 143 7.41 5.46 15.07
C LYS A 143 7.06 4.84 16.43
N ALA A 144 7.90 3.93 16.92
CA ALA A 144 7.74 3.28 18.22
C ALA A 144 7.49 4.26 19.38
N ASN A 145 8.18 5.41 19.37
CA ASN A 145 8.04 6.45 20.40
C ASN A 145 6.79 7.34 20.26
N GLY A 146 5.90 7.06 19.30
CA GLY A 146 4.70 7.83 19.01
C GLY A 146 4.93 9.11 18.19
N ASP A 147 6.17 9.39 17.77
CA ASP A 147 6.44 10.46 16.81
C ASP A 147 6.11 10.00 15.38
N TRP A 148 5.92 10.96 14.48
CA TRP A 148 5.74 10.69 13.09
C TRP A 148 7.03 10.85 12.30
N GLY A 149 7.34 9.89 11.44
CA GLY A 149 8.36 9.99 10.41
C GLY A 149 7.75 10.32 9.07
N CYS A 150 8.55 10.86 8.16
CA CYS A 150 8.16 11.11 6.78
C CYS A 150 9.15 10.47 5.81
N ALA A 151 8.62 9.74 4.84
CA ALA A 151 9.30 9.44 3.59
C ALA A 151 8.84 10.49 2.56
N PRO A 152 9.64 11.55 2.34
CA PRO A 152 9.19 12.74 1.63
C PRO A 152 9.10 12.49 0.14
N TRP A 153 8.19 13.21 -0.51
CA TRP A 153 8.13 13.34 -1.95
C TRP A 153 8.72 14.68 -2.40
N ASP A 154 9.65 14.61 -3.34
CA ASP A 154 10.16 15.74 -4.11
C ASP A 154 10.34 15.29 -5.55
N ALA A 155 9.89 16.09 -6.51
CA ALA A 155 9.85 15.72 -7.93
C ALA A 155 11.23 15.26 -8.45
N THR A 156 12.31 15.81 -7.91
CA THR A 156 13.69 15.63 -8.39
C THR A 156 14.61 14.89 -7.42
N LYS A 157 14.24 14.81 -6.13
CA LYS A 157 15.16 14.34 -5.08
C LYS A 157 14.72 13.05 -4.42
N SER A 158 13.42 12.84 -4.25
CA SER A 158 12.90 11.71 -3.50
C SER A 158 11.52 11.28 -3.92
N ASP A 159 11.23 10.00 -3.71
CA ASP A 159 9.88 9.46 -3.84
C ASP A 159 9.68 8.37 -2.80
N ALA A 160 8.44 7.98 -2.56
CA ALA A 160 8.09 7.04 -1.52
C ALA A 160 6.98 6.09 -1.93
N ALA A 161 6.96 4.91 -1.31
CA ALA A 161 5.89 3.94 -1.43
C ALA A 161 5.60 3.27 -0.09
N PHE A 162 4.51 2.55 -0.02
CA PHE A 162 4.20 1.70 1.12
C PHE A 162 3.76 0.32 0.65
N VAL A 163 3.98 -0.66 1.51
CA VAL A 163 3.45 -2.01 1.45
C VAL A 163 2.69 -2.24 2.74
N PHE A 164 1.43 -2.57 2.63
CA PHE A 164 0.61 -2.98 3.75
C PHE A 164 -0.11 -4.27 3.40
N TYR A 165 -0.11 -5.24 4.29
CA TYR A 165 -0.95 -6.41 4.14
C TYR A 165 -1.49 -6.86 5.50
N ILE A 166 -2.65 -7.47 5.45
CA ILE A 166 -3.28 -8.15 6.58
C ILE A 166 -3.76 -9.53 6.14
N HIS A 167 -3.32 -10.54 6.86
CA HIS A 167 -3.81 -11.90 6.73
C HIS A 167 -4.70 -12.23 7.92
N ARG A 168 -5.92 -12.68 7.64
CA ARG A 168 -6.92 -13.06 8.64
C ARG A 168 -7.09 -14.58 8.59
N GLU A 169 -6.41 -15.29 9.48
CA GLU A 169 -6.38 -16.76 9.50
C GLU A 169 -7.78 -17.38 9.61
N SER A 170 -8.63 -16.82 10.47
CA SER A 170 -10.00 -17.32 10.67
C SER A 170 -10.90 -17.18 9.44
N GLN A 171 -10.59 -16.27 8.53
CA GLN A 171 -11.35 -16.02 7.31
C GLN A 171 -10.68 -16.64 6.08
N GLY A 172 -9.42 -17.07 6.21
CA GLY A 172 -8.64 -17.67 5.14
C GLY A 172 -8.27 -16.70 4.03
N HIS A 173 -8.24 -15.39 4.30
CA HIS A 173 -7.91 -14.43 3.25
C HIS A 173 -6.83 -13.41 3.62
N MET A 174 -6.15 -12.92 2.58
CA MET A 174 -5.16 -11.86 2.66
C MET A 174 -5.65 -10.62 1.90
N GLU A 175 -5.45 -9.48 2.49
CA GLU A 175 -5.67 -8.18 1.88
C GLU A 175 -4.32 -7.46 1.79
N MET A 176 -3.99 -6.90 0.63
CA MET A 176 -2.70 -6.25 0.41
C MET A 176 -2.87 -4.93 -0.36
N ALA A 177 -2.20 -3.89 0.08
CA ALA A 177 -2.10 -2.60 -0.59
C ALA A 177 -0.64 -2.29 -0.94
N LEU A 178 -0.39 -2.04 -2.21
CA LEU A 178 0.92 -1.74 -2.80
C LEU A 178 0.84 -0.40 -3.52
N GLY A 179 1.30 0.67 -2.89
CA GLY A 179 1.11 2.01 -3.42
C GLY A 179 2.32 2.93 -3.32
N GLY A 180 2.66 3.57 -4.45
CA GLY A 180 3.60 4.68 -4.46
C GLY A 180 2.92 6.02 -4.23
N PHE A 181 3.63 7.00 -3.68
CA PHE A 181 3.16 8.38 -3.60
C PHE A 181 2.93 8.95 -4.99
N SER A 182 3.79 8.60 -5.94
CA SER A 182 3.65 8.88 -7.38
C SER A 182 3.55 7.59 -8.21
N GLY A 183 3.17 7.71 -9.49
CA GLY A 183 3.20 6.60 -10.43
C GLY A 183 4.63 6.04 -10.62
N ARG A 184 5.66 6.90 -10.54
CA ARG A 184 7.06 6.48 -10.56
C ARG A 184 7.38 5.57 -9.36
N ALA A 185 7.01 5.98 -8.15
CA ALA A 185 7.25 5.18 -6.95
C ALA A 185 6.53 3.82 -7.01
N THR A 186 5.32 3.75 -7.57
CA THR A 186 4.63 2.47 -7.77
C THR A 186 5.42 1.53 -8.69
N ARG A 187 6.00 2.05 -9.78
CA ARG A 187 6.86 1.26 -10.67
C ARG A 187 8.16 0.83 -10.00
N MET A 188 8.77 1.72 -9.20
CA MET A 188 9.97 1.41 -8.42
C MET A 188 9.68 0.33 -7.38
N LEU A 189 8.55 0.41 -6.69
CA LEU A 189 8.11 -0.61 -5.74
C LEU A 189 7.95 -1.98 -6.40
N ALA A 190 7.31 -2.05 -7.57
CA ALA A 190 7.17 -3.31 -8.30
C ALA A 190 8.53 -3.95 -8.62
N ARG A 191 9.53 -3.16 -9.03
CA ARG A 191 10.89 -3.64 -9.27
C ARG A 191 11.61 -4.09 -7.99
N LEU A 192 11.40 -3.36 -6.90
CA LEU A 192 11.96 -3.71 -5.59
C LEU A 192 11.39 -5.03 -5.09
N LEU A 193 10.08 -5.21 -5.17
CA LEU A 193 9.40 -6.46 -4.79
C LEU A 193 9.89 -7.66 -5.61
N ALA A 194 10.13 -7.47 -6.92
CA ALA A 194 10.65 -8.53 -7.78
C ALA A 194 12.07 -8.98 -7.40
N ARG A 195 12.85 -8.14 -6.72
CA ARG A 195 14.25 -8.43 -6.35
C ARG A 195 14.43 -8.75 -4.87
N ARG A 196 13.62 -8.15 -4.01
CA ARG A 196 13.76 -8.15 -2.55
C ARG A 196 12.41 -8.36 -1.87
N GLY A 197 11.54 -9.18 -2.45
CA GLY A 197 10.21 -9.45 -1.89
C GLY A 197 10.26 -10.02 -0.47
N GLU A 198 11.30 -10.78 -0.16
CA GLU A 198 11.53 -11.35 1.17
C GLU A 198 11.75 -10.30 2.27
N ASP A 199 12.22 -9.09 1.93
CA ASP A 199 12.40 -8.02 2.92
C ASP A 199 11.07 -7.49 3.49
N PHE A 200 9.97 -7.79 2.81
CA PHE A 200 8.62 -7.45 3.25
C PHE A 200 7.95 -8.61 4.01
N TRP A 201 8.71 -9.63 4.34
CA TRP A 201 8.30 -10.79 5.09
C TRP A 201 9.39 -11.19 6.09
N PRO A 202 9.10 -11.61 7.33
CA PRO A 202 7.79 -11.92 7.92
C PRO A 202 6.97 -10.68 8.32
N PRO A 203 5.69 -10.86 8.74
CA PRO A 203 4.83 -9.78 9.22
C PRO A 203 5.46 -9.02 10.39
N VAL A 204 5.08 -7.76 10.57
CA VAL A 204 5.55 -6.92 11.69
C VAL A 204 4.77 -7.16 12.96
N TYR A 205 3.51 -7.62 12.83
CA TYR A 205 2.62 -7.91 13.95
C TYR A 205 1.93 -9.24 13.71
N GLU A 206 1.85 -10.04 14.76
CA GLU A 206 1.09 -11.29 14.82
C GLU A 206 0.32 -11.35 16.14
N GLY A 207 -0.98 -11.55 16.07
CA GLY A 207 -1.82 -11.67 17.25
C GLY A 207 -3.29 -11.89 16.88
N GLN A 208 -4.02 -12.57 17.75
CA GLN A 208 -5.47 -12.82 17.61
C GLN A 208 -5.88 -13.44 16.24
N GLY A 209 -5.02 -14.27 15.64
CA GLY A 209 -5.29 -14.85 14.31
C GLY A 209 -5.17 -13.85 13.17
N ILE A 210 -4.45 -12.75 13.39
CA ILE A 210 -4.18 -11.72 12.40
C ILE A 210 -2.67 -11.52 12.27
N GLN A 211 -2.19 -11.46 11.03
CA GLN A 211 -0.81 -11.11 10.69
C GLN A 211 -0.81 -9.83 9.85
N ILE A 212 -0.01 -8.85 10.23
CA ILE A 212 0.09 -7.56 9.52
C ILE A 212 1.53 -7.27 9.14
N GLY A 213 1.73 -6.96 7.86
CA GLY A 213 2.95 -6.33 7.35
C GLY A 213 2.69 -4.86 7.02
N ALA A 214 3.57 -3.99 7.51
CA ALA A 214 3.47 -2.56 7.29
C ALA A 214 4.86 -1.95 7.08
N PHE A 215 5.11 -1.46 5.87
CA PHE A 215 6.42 -0.99 5.44
C PHE A 215 6.29 0.30 4.65
N VAL A 216 7.25 1.20 4.84
CA VAL A 216 7.41 2.40 4.03
C VAL A 216 8.76 2.34 3.33
N VAL A 217 8.77 2.63 2.05
CA VAL A 217 9.98 2.64 1.23
C VAL A 217 10.26 4.07 0.78
N LYS A 218 11.48 4.50 0.95
CA LYS A 218 11.97 5.80 0.50
C LYS A 218 13.08 5.62 -0.52
N TRP A 219 13.02 6.39 -1.59
CA TRP A 219 14.09 6.48 -2.59
C TRP A 219 14.68 7.87 -2.64
N THR A 220 16.01 7.93 -2.74
CA THR A 220 16.72 9.12 -3.19
C THR A 220 16.91 9.01 -4.70
N LEU A 221 16.49 10.03 -5.43
CA LEU A 221 16.54 10.04 -6.88
C LEU A 221 17.86 10.62 -7.36
N PRO A 222 18.45 10.07 -8.43
CA PRO A 222 19.63 10.67 -9.04
C PRO A 222 19.29 12.06 -9.61
N ALA A 223 20.26 12.97 -9.57
CA ALA A 223 20.09 14.40 -9.90
C ALA A 223 19.52 14.70 -11.33
N GLN A 224 19.47 13.70 -12.20
CA GLN A 224 18.97 13.83 -13.59
C GLN A 224 17.53 13.30 -13.77
N SER A 225 16.88 12.82 -12.73
CA SER A 225 15.53 12.25 -12.81
C SER A 225 14.45 13.32 -12.64
N ALA A 226 14.49 14.38 -13.42
CA ALA A 226 13.40 15.36 -13.46
C ALA A 226 12.21 14.81 -14.25
N GLY A 227 11.01 14.83 -13.65
CA GLY A 227 9.77 14.50 -14.32
C GLY A 227 9.28 13.06 -14.17
N ASP A 228 8.16 12.75 -14.79
CA ASP A 228 7.55 11.40 -14.88
C ASP A 228 8.29 10.46 -15.86
N GLU A 229 9.50 10.79 -16.22
CA GLU A 229 10.31 9.94 -17.10
C GLU A 229 10.49 8.54 -16.49
N LEU A 230 10.30 7.54 -17.33
CA LEU A 230 10.55 6.16 -16.97
C LEU A 230 12.03 6.04 -16.57
N LEU A 231 12.30 5.64 -15.33
CA LEU A 231 13.65 5.29 -14.93
C LEU A 231 14.19 4.25 -15.92
N PRO A 232 15.44 4.39 -16.38
CA PRO A 232 16.06 3.36 -17.21
C PRO A 232 15.90 1.98 -16.56
N ALA A 233 15.64 0.96 -17.37
CA ALA A 233 15.41 -0.40 -16.88
C ALA A 233 16.60 -0.92 -16.02
N GLU A 234 17.79 -0.38 -16.26
CA GLU A 234 19.06 -0.75 -15.62
C GLU A 234 19.37 0.06 -14.36
N SER A 235 18.59 1.11 -14.04
CA SER A 235 18.85 1.89 -12.82
C SER A 235 18.65 1.01 -11.60
N PRO A 236 19.64 0.91 -10.70
CA PRO A 236 19.49 0.17 -9.46
C PRO A 236 18.40 0.85 -8.64
N VAL A 237 17.35 0.11 -8.33
CA VAL A 237 16.25 0.58 -7.51
C VAL A 237 16.51 0.14 -6.08
N GLU A 238 17.48 0.78 -5.45
CA GLU A 238 17.71 0.61 -4.03
C GLU A 238 16.77 1.55 -3.27
N GLY A 239 15.87 0.98 -2.47
CA GLY A 239 14.98 1.71 -1.57
C GLY A 239 15.40 1.45 -0.12
N GLU A 240 15.35 2.48 0.68
CA GLU A 240 15.43 2.37 2.14
C GLU A 240 14.07 1.87 2.64
N ILE A 241 14.04 0.65 3.20
CA ILE A 241 12.82 0.03 3.71
C ILE A 241 12.74 0.31 5.21
N THR A 242 11.68 0.99 5.62
CA THR A 242 11.33 1.18 7.03
C THR A 242 10.18 0.23 7.36
N ARG A 243 10.43 -0.71 8.25
CA ARG A 243 9.43 -1.59 8.84
C ARG A 243 8.76 -0.85 10.00
N LEU A 244 7.45 -0.81 10.07
CA LEU A 244 6.75 -0.25 11.23
C LEU A 244 6.98 -1.16 12.45
N ASP A 245 6.87 -0.56 13.63
CA ASP A 245 7.04 -1.27 14.89
C ASP A 245 5.77 -2.08 15.25
N ALA A 246 5.95 -3.27 15.80
CA ALA A 246 4.85 -4.15 16.21
C ALA A 246 3.94 -3.49 17.27
N ASP A 247 4.54 -2.75 18.21
CA ASP A 247 3.79 -2.08 19.28
C ASP A 247 2.95 -0.92 18.72
N VAL A 248 3.40 -0.28 17.64
CA VAL A 248 2.60 0.73 16.91
C VAL A 248 1.35 0.08 16.35
N ILE A 249 1.50 -1.03 15.64
CA ILE A 249 0.36 -1.75 15.05
C ILE A 249 -0.60 -2.22 16.14
N ALA A 250 -0.09 -2.88 17.18
CA ALA A 250 -0.89 -3.36 18.31
C ALA A 250 -1.70 -2.25 18.97
N ARG A 251 -1.05 -1.12 19.26
CA ARG A 251 -1.70 0.05 19.88
C ARG A 251 -2.81 0.63 19.00
N ARG A 252 -2.61 0.67 17.68
CA ARG A 252 -3.58 1.21 16.74
C ARG A 252 -4.79 0.29 16.53
N MET A 253 -4.58 -1.02 16.57
CA MET A 253 -5.67 -1.99 16.52
C MET A 253 -6.50 -1.97 17.81
N GLN A 254 -5.88 -1.85 18.99
CA GLN A 254 -6.60 -1.76 20.26
C GLN A 254 -7.48 -0.51 20.37
N GLN A 255 -7.08 0.60 19.76
CA GLN A 255 -7.91 1.81 19.69
C GLN A 255 -9.18 1.59 18.88
N ALA A 256 -9.11 0.76 17.84
CA ALA A 256 -10.26 0.43 17.00
C ALA A 256 -11.27 -0.49 17.70
N GLU A 257 -10.83 -1.30 18.66
CA GLU A 257 -11.71 -2.22 19.42
C GLU A 257 -12.38 -1.53 20.63
N GLY A 258 -11.91 -0.38 21.04
CA GLY A 258 -12.34 0.35 22.25
C GLY A 258 -13.35 1.48 22.04
N GLU A 259 -13.73 1.77 20.79
CA GLU A 259 -14.80 2.73 20.42
C GLU A 259 -16.08 1.97 20.04
#